data_6bb79529cc9ebbe8016d5aad5b18b981
#
_entry.id   6bb79529cc9ebbe8016d5aad5b18b981
#
_cell.length_a   1.000
_cell.length_b   1.000
_cell.length_c   1.000
_cell.angle_alpha   90.00
_cell.angle_beta   90.00
_cell.angle_gamma   90.00
#
_symmetry.space_group_name_H-M   'P 1'
#
loop_
_entity.id
_entity.type
_entity.pdbx_description
1 polymer ?
#
loop_
_entity_poly.entity_id
_entity_poly.type
_entity_poly.pdbx_seq_one_letter_code
_entity_poly.pdbx_strand_id
1 'polypeptide(L)'
;MFSSRLQQLLRGGQGGHGLPVSSTPATQAALAKETSVTRPLGMAIDLATELMDAHGLVDWRIKLDHARRRAGQCDFTNKTISLSRLYVRHADIDHIRDTILHEIAHALVGPCHGHDAVWRQKAREIGCTAKRCHSLSFARARWVMTCPNGCFSVERHRKKSGLVCASCKSAVEFYAAETITVT
;
A
#
# COMPACT_ATOMS: atom_id res chain seq x y z
N MET A 1 -33.35 -49.13 -14.73
CA MET A 1 -34.80 -48.84 -14.61
C MET A 1 -34.95 -47.54 -13.83
N PHE A 2 -35.01 -46.43 -14.53
CA PHE A 2 -35.15 -45.10 -13.92
C PHE A 2 -36.33 -44.41 -14.54
N SER A 3 -37.32 -44.14 -13.75
CA SER A 3 -38.60 -43.51 -14.12
C SER A 3 -38.59 -42.04 -13.78
N SER A 4 -38.60 -41.20 -14.75
CA SER A 4 -39.61 -40.15 -15.08
C SER A 4 -40.43 -39.61 -13.89
N ARG A 5 -40.04 -38.43 -13.37
CA ARG A 5 -40.92 -37.44 -12.73
C ARG A 5 -40.24 -36.08 -12.62
N LEU A 6 -40.08 -35.39 -13.71
CA LEU A 6 -39.74 -33.96 -13.68
C LEU A 6 -40.20 -33.22 -14.93
N GLN A 7 -41.52 -33.30 -15.18
CA GLN A 7 -42.15 -32.46 -16.17
C GLN A 7 -43.59 -32.23 -15.75
N GLN A 8 -43.81 -31.22 -14.91
CA GLN A 8 -45.11 -30.52 -14.77
C GLN A 8 -45.01 -29.55 -13.59
N LEU A 9 -44.63 -28.31 -13.89
CA LEU A 9 -45.00 -27.11 -13.12
C LEU A 9 -44.43 -25.86 -13.85
N LEU A 10 -44.87 -25.73 -15.11
CA LEU A 10 -44.76 -24.46 -15.82
C LEU A 10 -46.13 -24.11 -16.33
N ARG A 11 -46.91 -23.38 -15.54
CA ARG A 11 -47.99 -22.47 -16.00
C ARG A 11 -48.55 -21.66 -14.84
N GLY A 12 -48.46 -20.33 -15.01
CA GLY A 12 -49.43 -19.39 -14.41
C GLY A 12 -48.84 -18.44 -13.37
N GLY A 13 -48.77 -17.17 -13.74
CA GLY A 13 -48.51 -16.06 -12.80
C GLY A 13 -48.05 -14.80 -13.54
N GLN A 14 -49.01 -14.11 -14.21
CA GLN A 14 -48.76 -12.76 -14.74
C GLN A 14 -48.88 -11.72 -13.64
N GLY A 15 -48.07 -10.64 -13.73
CA GLY A 15 -48.41 -9.34 -13.19
C GLY A 15 -47.52 -8.81 -12.07
N GLY A 16 -46.57 -7.99 -12.41
CA GLY A 16 -45.82 -7.13 -11.47
C GLY A 16 -45.02 -6.11 -12.26
N HIS A 17 -45.63 -4.95 -12.56
CA HIS A 17 -44.94 -3.81 -13.17
C HIS A 17 -43.93 -3.24 -12.15
N GLY A 18 -42.68 -3.70 -12.21
CA GLY A 18 -41.54 -3.03 -11.58
C GLY A 18 -40.99 -1.98 -12.55
N LEU A 19 -41.17 -0.72 -12.20
CA LEU A 19 -40.55 0.40 -12.91
C LEU A 19 -39.04 0.24 -12.90
N PRO A 20 -38.33 0.43 -14.02
CA PRO A 20 -36.86 0.45 -14.02
C PRO A 20 -36.39 1.70 -13.27
N VAL A 21 -35.73 1.51 -12.16
CA VAL A 21 -34.95 2.59 -11.53
C VAL A 21 -33.80 2.97 -12.46
N SER A 22 -34.06 4.03 -13.25
CA SER A 22 -33.03 4.65 -14.09
C SER A 22 -31.97 5.24 -13.19
N SER A 23 -30.88 4.52 -12.98
CA SER A 23 -29.67 5.08 -12.36
C SER A 23 -29.05 6.10 -13.30
N THR A 24 -28.95 7.36 -12.87
CA THR A 24 -28.35 8.44 -13.65
C THR A 24 -26.88 8.14 -13.98
N PRO A 25 -26.35 8.60 -15.13
CA PRO A 25 -24.94 8.37 -15.52
C PRO A 25 -23.93 8.85 -14.47
N ALA A 26 -24.28 9.87 -13.69
CA ALA A 26 -23.46 10.38 -12.59
C ALA A 26 -23.31 9.37 -11.44
N THR A 27 -24.35 8.60 -11.12
CA THR A 27 -24.31 7.57 -10.06
C THR A 27 -23.47 6.36 -10.49
N GLN A 28 -23.51 5.98 -11.76
CA GLN A 28 -22.69 4.90 -12.30
C GLN A 28 -21.21 5.30 -12.39
N ALA A 29 -20.90 6.55 -12.75
CA ALA A 29 -19.54 7.08 -12.80
C ALA A 29 -18.93 7.21 -11.40
N ALA A 30 -19.71 7.60 -10.38
CA ALA A 30 -19.27 7.66 -8.99
C ALA A 30 -18.97 6.26 -8.44
N LEU A 31 -19.84 5.28 -8.69
CA LEU A 31 -19.64 3.88 -8.27
C LEU A 31 -18.44 3.24 -8.96
N ALA A 32 -18.24 3.51 -10.25
CA ALA A 32 -17.07 3.03 -11.00
C ALA A 32 -15.75 3.65 -10.49
N LYS A 33 -15.78 4.91 -10.06
CA LYS A 33 -14.62 5.61 -9.50
C LYS A 33 -14.24 5.09 -8.10
N GLU A 34 -15.23 4.78 -7.25
CA GLU A 34 -15.01 4.17 -5.95
C GLU A 34 -14.50 2.73 -6.06
N THR A 35 -15.02 1.91 -6.94
CA THR A 35 -14.54 0.54 -7.18
C THR A 35 -13.14 0.49 -7.76
N SER A 36 -12.73 1.47 -8.58
CA SER A 36 -11.36 1.55 -9.14
C SER A 36 -10.30 1.92 -8.09
N VAL A 37 -10.66 2.75 -7.09
CA VAL A 37 -9.72 3.20 -6.03
C VAL A 37 -9.61 2.20 -4.87
N THR A 38 -10.64 1.40 -4.62
CA THR A 38 -10.65 0.41 -3.53
C THR A 38 -10.07 -0.93 -3.93
N ARG A 39 -10.12 -1.30 -5.22
CA ARG A 39 -9.64 -2.59 -5.74
C ARG A 39 -8.17 -2.88 -5.38
N PRO A 40 -7.19 -1.97 -5.58
CA PRO A 40 -5.80 -2.23 -5.20
C PRO A 40 -5.60 -2.46 -3.70
N LEU A 41 -6.38 -1.77 -2.87
CA LEU A 41 -6.27 -1.89 -1.40
C LEU A 41 -6.81 -3.23 -0.90
N GLY A 42 -7.92 -3.70 -1.44
CA GLY A 42 -8.47 -5.03 -1.14
C GLY A 42 -7.50 -6.14 -1.55
N MET A 43 -7.03 -6.11 -2.80
CA MET A 43 -6.06 -7.08 -3.30
C MET A 43 -4.78 -7.17 -2.45
N ALA A 44 -4.29 -6.03 -1.92
CA ALA A 44 -3.10 -6.02 -1.07
C ALA A 44 -3.37 -6.67 0.30
N ILE A 45 -4.59 -6.51 0.85
CA ILE A 45 -5.01 -7.18 2.09
C ILE A 45 -5.13 -8.68 1.86
N ASP A 46 -5.79 -9.11 0.79
CA ASP A 46 -5.99 -10.51 0.45
C ASP A 46 -4.64 -11.21 0.26
N LEU A 47 -3.74 -10.61 -0.54
CA LEU A 47 -2.39 -11.11 -0.75
C LEU A 47 -1.58 -11.19 0.56
N ALA A 48 -1.69 -10.17 1.43
CA ALA A 48 -0.99 -10.16 2.70
C ALA A 48 -1.50 -11.26 3.62
N THR A 49 -2.82 -11.47 3.68
CA THR A 49 -3.44 -12.55 4.48
C THR A 49 -2.96 -13.91 3.99
N GLU A 50 -3.02 -14.16 2.68
CA GLU A 50 -2.55 -15.41 2.07
C GLU A 50 -1.08 -15.69 2.40
N LEU A 51 -0.20 -14.68 2.26
CA LEU A 51 1.22 -14.83 2.55
C LEU A 51 1.50 -15.01 4.05
N MET A 52 0.77 -14.32 4.92
CA MET A 52 0.89 -14.48 6.37
C MET A 52 0.49 -15.88 6.80
N ASP A 53 -0.62 -16.40 6.30
CA ASP A 53 -1.09 -17.77 6.57
C ASP A 53 -0.09 -18.81 6.05
N ALA A 54 0.43 -18.64 4.85
CA ALA A 54 1.43 -19.53 4.25
C ALA A 54 2.73 -19.61 5.08
N HIS A 55 3.05 -18.56 5.83
CA HIS A 55 4.21 -18.50 6.71
C HIS A 55 3.89 -18.69 8.19
N GLY A 56 2.68 -19.15 8.52
CA GLY A 56 2.27 -19.53 9.88
C GLY A 56 1.99 -18.36 10.82
N LEU A 57 1.76 -17.16 10.30
CA LEU A 57 1.45 -15.96 11.07
C LEU A 57 -0.06 -15.85 11.36
N VAL A 58 -0.71 -16.95 11.75
CA VAL A 58 -2.17 -17.05 11.94
C VAL A 58 -2.73 -16.13 13.04
N ASP A 59 -1.90 -15.76 14.03
CA ASP A 59 -2.28 -14.84 15.11
C ASP A 59 -2.00 -13.37 14.78
N TRP A 60 -1.47 -13.11 13.60
CA TRP A 60 -1.13 -11.76 13.16
C TRP A 60 -2.27 -11.16 12.34
N ARG A 61 -2.32 -9.83 12.32
CA ARG A 61 -3.32 -9.07 11.57
C ARG A 61 -2.66 -8.18 10.54
N ILE A 62 -3.33 -8.01 9.41
CA ILE A 62 -2.97 -7.01 8.41
C ILE A 62 -3.85 -5.78 8.56
N LYS A 63 -3.28 -4.58 8.44
CA LYS A 63 -4.02 -3.32 8.36
C LYS A 63 -3.42 -2.36 7.34
N LEU A 64 -4.23 -1.43 6.87
CA LEU A 64 -3.77 -0.31 6.06
C LEU A 64 -3.66 0.95 6.93
N ASP A 65 -2.52 1.63 6.82
CA ASP A 65 -2.29 2.89 7.53
C ASP A 65 -2.09 4.09 6.57
N HIS A 66 -1.87 5.27 7.13
CA HIS A 66 -1.67 6.51 6.39
C HIS A 66 -0.21 6.97 6.36
N ALA A 67 0.75 6.08 6.55
CA ALA A 67 2.16 6.41 6.50
C ALA A 67 2.54 7.00 5.13
N ARG A 68 3.35 8.04 5.14
CA ARG A 68 3.81 8.75 3.94
C ARG A 68 5.28 8.47 3.60
N ARG A 69 6.01 7.81 4.48
CA ARG A 69 7.47 7.64 4.40
C ARG A 69 7.94 6.20 4.55
N ARG A 70 7.05 5.27 4.80
CA ARG A 70 7.32 3.84 4.84
C ARG A 70 6.23 3.09 4.08
N ALA A 71 6.59 2.00 3.43
CA ALA A 71 5.66 1.16 2.68
C ALA A 71 4.91 0.21 3.61
N GLY A 72 5.63 -0.44 4.54
CA GLY A 72 5.11 -1.35 5.54
C GLY A 72 5.67 -1.11 6.93
N GLN A 73 5.18 -1.86 7.90
CA GLN A 73 5.68 -1.94 9.27
C GLN A 73 5.23 -3.23 9.92
N CYS A 74 6.16 -3.89 10.62
CA CYS A 74 5.89 -4.97 11.55
C CYS A 74 5.78 -4.42 12.97
N ASP A 75 4.64 -4.67 13.63
CA ASP A 75 4.36 -4.28 15.03
C ASP A 75 4.26 -5.56 15.87
N PHE A 76 5.32 -5.87 16.58
CA PHE A 76 5.42 -7.08 17.40
C PHE A 76 4.49 -7.06 18.61
N THR A 77 4.29 -5.88 19.21
CA THR A 77 3.45 -5.72 20.41
C THR A 77 1.99 -6.08 20.11
N ASN A 78 1.50 -5.62 18.96
CA ASN A 78 0.12 -5.84 18.56
C ASN A 78 -0.03 -7.01 17.57
N LYS A 79 1.04 -7.74 17.26
CA LYS A 79 1.08 -8.78 16.21
C LYS A 79 0.39 -8.30 14.93
N THR A 80 0.87 -7.17 14.40
CA THR A 80 0.22 -6.53 13.25
C THR A 80 1.26 -6.15 12.21
N ILE A 81 0.99 -6.53 10.96
CA ILE A 81 1.67 -5.98 9.80
C ILE A 81 0.80 -4.86 9.23
N SER A 82 1.39 -3.72 8.90
CA SER A 82 0.65 -2.64 8.25
C SER A 82 1.30 -2.24 6.93
N LEU A 83 0.46 -1.85 5.97
CA LEU A 83 0.88 -1.30 4.68
C LEU A 83 0.34 0.12 4.52
N SER A 84 1.15 0.99 3.95
CA SER A 84 0.72 2.35 3.62
C SER A 84 -0.30 2.34 2.49
N ARG A 85 -1.49 2.92 2.72
CA ARG A 85 -2.51 3.12 1.67
C ARG A 85 -1.95 3.90 0.48
N LEU A 86 -1.10 4.89 0.77
CA LEU A 86 -0.50 5.71 -0.27
C LEU A 86 0.48 4.90 -1.12
N TYR A 87 1.31 4.07 -0.48
CA TYR A 87 2.22 3.17 -1.17
C TYR A 87 1.47 2.17 -2.06
N VAL A 88 0.48 1.46 -1.51
CA VAL A 88 -0.30 0.45 -2.24
C VAL A 88 -0.99 1.01 -3.48
N ARG A 89 -1.39 2.29 -3.46
CA ARG A 89 -2.01 2.95 -4.63
C ARG A 89 -1.05 3.28 -5.76
N HIS A 90 0.26 3.33 -5.49
CA HIS A 90 1.27 3.76 -6.47
C HIS A 90 2.27 2.65 -6.83
N ALA A 91 2.35 1.59 -6.04
CA ALA A 91 3.22 0.46 -6.29
C ALA A 91 2.53 -0.59 -7.16
N ASP A 92 3.29 -1.29 -7.97
CA ASP A 92 2.83 -2.50 -8.64
C ASP A 92 2.75 -3.68 -7.65
N ILE A 93 2.13 -4.76 -8.10
CA ILE A 93 1.85 -5.93 -7.26
C ILE A 93 3.13 -6.62 -6.77
N ASP A 94 4.18 -6.63 -7.56
CA ASP A 94 5.45 -7.28 -7.20
C ASP A 94 6.15 -6.51 -6.07
N HIS A 95 6.13 -5.18 -6.11
CA HIS A 95 6.62 -4.33 -5.04
C HIS A 95 5.78 -4.47 -3.76
N ILE A 96 4.46 -4.57 -3.88
CA ILE A 96 3.57 -4.81 -2.74
C ILE A 96 3.88 -6.17 -2.11
N ARG A 97 4.02 -7.22 -2.92
CA ARG A 97 4.38 -8.56 -2.48
C ARG A 97 5.72 -8.57 -1.73
N ASP A 98 6.76 -7.95 -2.31
CA ASP A 98 8.08 -7.87 -1.69
C ASP A 98 8.04 -7.13 -0.35
N THR A 99 7.26 -6.05 -0.25
CA THR A 99 7.04 -5.32 1.00
C THR A 99 6.34 -6.19 2.06
N ILE A 100 5.32 -6.94 1.68
CA ILE A 100 4.62 -7.86 2.60
C ILE A 100 5.60 -8.92 3.12
N LEU A 101 6.36 -9.56 2.25
CA LEU A 101 7.37 -10.55 2.62
C LEU A 101 8.48 -9.95 3.51
N HIS A 102 8.86 -8.70 3.28
CA HIS A 102 9.79 -7.97 4.13
C HIS A 102 9.29 -7.86 5.58
N GLU A 103 8.04 -7.48 5.77
CA GLU A 103 7.44 -7.37 7.10
C GLU A 103 7.18 -8.75 7.74
N ILE A 104 6.83 -9.76 6.93
CA ILE A 104 6.73 -11.16 7.38
C ILE A 104 8.10 -11.66 7.86
N ALA A 105 9.19 -11.35 7.14
CA ALA A 105 10.53 -11.73 7.58
C ALA A 105 10.86 -11.17 8.96
N HIS A 106 10.50 -9.89 9.23
CA HIS A 106 10.63 -9.31 10.58
C HIS A 106 9.81 -10.08 11.60
N ALA A 107 8.55 -10.38 11.31
CA ALA A 107 7.66 -11.11 12.22
C ALA A 107 8.23 -12.50 12.58
N LEU A 108 8.85 -13.18 11.62
CA LEU A 108 9.41 -14.53 11.80
C LEU A 108 10.70 -14.55 12.62
N VAL A 109 11.57 -13.55 12.46
CA VAL A 109 12.86 -13.51 13.17
C VAL A 109 12.75 -12.83 14.53
N GLY A 110 11.70 -12.05 14.77
CA GLY A 110 11.44 -11.39 16.05
C GLY A 110 12.10 -10.02 16.18
N PRO A 111 11.79 -9.29 17.29
CA PRO A 111 12.15 -7.88 17.47
C PRO A 111 13.64 -7.63 17.69
N CYS A 112 14.42 -8.65 18.03
CA CYS A 112 15.85 -8.53 18.28
C CYS A 112 16.67 -8.40 16.98
N HIS A 113 16.06 -8.68 15.83
CA HIS A 113 16.70 -8.63 14.52
C HIS A 113 16.16 -7.48 13.70
N GLY A 114 17.03 -6.55 13.32
CA GLY A 114 16.73 -5.53 12.31
C GLY A 114 16.96 -6.10 10.90
N HIS A 115 17.66 -5.36 10.05
CA HIS A 115 18.07 -5.86 8.72
C HIS A 115 19.47 -6.50 8.77
N ASP A 116 19.74 -7.32 9.78
CA ASP A 116 21.00 -8.03 9.99
C ASP A 116 21.11 -9.30 9.12
N ALA A 117 22.10 -10.15 9.38
CA ALA A 117 22.31 -11.38 8.60
C ALA A 117 21.17 -12.37 8.78
N VAL A 118 20.63 -12.49 10.00
CA VAL A 118 19.52 -13.42 10.31
C VAL A 118 18.25 -13.00 9.56
N TRP A 119 17.90 -11.72 9.62
CA TRP A 119 16.77 -11.19 8.87
C TRP A 119 16.96 -11.37 7.36
N ARG A 120 18.15 -11.02 6.81
CA ARG A 120 18.41 -11.17 5.36
C ARG A 120 18.32 -12.61 4.89
N GLN A 121 18.78 -13.55 5.69
CA GLN A 121 18.64 -14.97 5.37
C GLN A 121 17.15 -15.36 5.32
N LYS A 122 16.40 -15.04 6.35
CA LYS A 122 14.95 -15.35 6.41
C LYS A 122 14.18 -14.70 5.27
N ALA A 123 14.45 -13.43 4.99
CA ALA A 123 13.82 -12.71 3.89
C ALA A 123 14.01 -13.42 2.54
N ARG A 124 15.24 -13.87 2.22
CA ARG A 124 15.51 -14.64 1.00
C ARG A 124 14.83 -16.00 0.99
N GLU A 125 14.83 -16.71 2.11
CA GLU A 125 14.17 -18.02 2.26
C GLU A 125 12.68 -17.95 1.89
N ILE A 126 12.00 -16.85 2.26
CA ILE A 126 10.58 -16.67 1.95
C ILE A 126 10.32 -15.94 0.63
N GLY A 127 11.35 -15.68 -0.18
CA GLY A 127 11.23 -15.09 -1.51
C GLY A 127 11.20 -13.56 -1.56
N CYS A 128 11.57 -12.87 -0.47
CA CYS A 128 11.78 -11.43 -0.47
C CYS A 128 13.14 -11.07 -1.08
N THR A 129 13.23 -9.92 -1.77
CA THR A 129 14.50 -9.44 -2.33
C THR A 129 15.56 -9.12 -1.27
N ALA A 130 15.17 -9.05 0.00
CA ALA A 130 16.01 -8.70 1.15
C ALA A 130 16.70 -7.34 1.04
N LYS A 131 16.15 -6.42 0.24
CA LYS A 131 16.59 -5.02 0.19
C LYS A 131 16.07 -4.28 1.41
N ARG A 132 16.95 -3.50 2.07
CA ARG A 132 16.59 -2.74 3.26
C ARG A 132 15.52 -1.67 3.01
N CYS A 133 15.54 -1.06 1.84
CA CYS A 133 14.61 0.00 1.44
C CYS A 133 14.19 -0.22 -0.01
N HIS A 134 12.94 0.09 -0.32
CA HIS A 134 12.50 0.23 -1.70
C HIS A 134 12.88 1.62 -2.24
N SER A 135 13.08 1.72 -3.54
CA SER A 135 13.44 2.96 -4.24
C SER A 135 12.23 3.83 -4.61
N LEU A 136 11.01 3.36 -4.36
CA LEU A 136 9.79 4.05 -4.73
C LEU A 136 9.54 5.28 -3.84
N SER A 137 9.50 6.46 -4.45
CA SER A 137 9.01 7.69 -3.84
C SER A 137 7.51 7.83 -4.14
N PHE A 138 6.67 7.48 -3.17
CA PHE A 138 5.21 7.48 -3.32
C PHE A 138 4.51 8.66 -2.61
N ALA A 139 5.29 9.52 -1.96
CA ALA A 139 4.77 10.73 -1.33
C ALA A 139 5.58 11.95 -1.79
N ARG A 140 4.89 12.97 -2.30
CA ARG A 140 5.55 14.24 -2.64
C ARG A 140 6.20 14.85 -1.40
N ALA A 141 7.39 15.36 -1.57
CA ALA A 141 8.06 16.19 -0.58
C ALA A 141 7.23 17.47 -0.31
N ARG A 142 7.22 17.94 0.92
CA ARG A 142 6.57 19.21 1.28
C ARG A 142 7.48 20.42 1.08
N TRP A 143 8.78 20.18 1.01
CA TRP A 143 9.81 21.22 1.01
C TRP A 143 10.88 20.90 -0.02
N VAL A 144 11.41 21.95 -0.61
CA VAL A 144 12.67 21.90 -1.35
C VAL A 144 13.71 22.60 -0.50
N MET A 145 14.80 21.91 -0.18
CA MET A 145 15.95 22.45 0.54
C MET A 145 17.03 22.82 -0.47
N THR A 146 17.44 24.08 -0.48
CA THR A 146 18.44 24.59 -1.43
C THR A 146 19.60 25.29 -0.72
N CYS A 147 20.73 25.32 -1.39
CA CYS A 147 21.80 26.23 -1.05
C CYS A 147 21.60 27.56 -1.81
N PRO A 148 21.62 28.74 -1.14
CA PRO A 148 21.47 30.02 -1.83
C PRO A 148 22.55 30.28 -2.89
N ASN A 149 23.73 29.64 -2.75
CA ASN A 149 24.81 29.70 -3.73
C ASN A 149 24.71 28.61 -4.83
N GLY A 150 23.57 27.94 -4.96
CA GLY A 150 23.34 26.98 -6.03
C GLY A 150 24.08 25.64 -5.91
N CYS A 151 24.74 25.33 -4.79
CA CYS A 151 25.51 24.09 -4.64
C CYS A 151 24.64 22.83 -4.74
N PHE A 152 23.38 22.89 -4.31
CA PHE A 152 22.41 21.78 -4.38
C PHE A 152 20.96 22.28 -4.28
N SER A 153 20.04 21.43 -4.75
CA SER A 153 18.59 21.52 -4.51
C SER A 153 18.05 20.11 -4.34
N VAL A 154 17.39 19.82 -3.20
CA VAL A 154 16.89 18.48 -2.88
C VAL A 154 15.54 18.52 -2.18
N GLU A 155 14.68 17.58 -2.48
CA GLU A 155 13.38 17.44 -1.85
C GLU A 155 13.49 16.93 -0.41
N ARG A 156 12.65 17.46 0.49
CA ARG A 156 12.57 17.09 1.90
C ARG A 156 11.13 17.05 2.40
N HIS A 157 10.83 16.07 3.24
CA HIS A 157 9.51 15.97 3.88
C HIS A 157 9.39 16.83 5.15
N ARG A 158 10.52 17.25 5.73
CA ARG A 158 10.57 18.06 6.96
C ARG A 158 11.64 19.12 6.83
N LYS A 159 11.38 20.30 7.41
CA LYS A 159 12.42 21.31 7.67
C LYS A 159 13.27 20.87 8.85
N LYS A 160 14.53 21.23 8.83
CA LYS A 160 15.46 21.14 9.95
C LYS A 160 16.23 22.44 10.03
N SER A 161 16.17 23.11 11.18
CA SER A 161 16.92 24.36 11.44
C SER A 161 18.41 24.09 11.62
N GLY A 162 19.21 25.12 11.45
CA GLY A 162 20.65 25.09 11.73
C GLY A 162 21.48 24.29 10.72
N LEU A 163 20.94 23.95 9.56
CA LEU A 163 21.70 23.28 8.51
C LEU A 163 22.51 24.30 7.69
N VAL A 164 23.75 23.88 7.36
CA VAL A 164 24.63 24.63 6.45
C VAL A 164 25.03 23.75 5.26
N CYS A 165 25.31 24.40 4.14
CA CYS A 165 25.81 23.73 2.96
C CYS A 165 27.20 23.11 3.22
N ALA A 166 27.37 21.85 2.86
CA ALA A 166 28.64 21.15 3.06
C ALA A 166 29.79 21.79 2.23
N SER A 167 29.45 22.32 1.05
CA SER A 167 30.43 22.89 0.11
C SER A 167 30.82 24.32 0.46
N CYS A 168 29.85 25.24 0.64
CA CYS A 168 30.13 26.68 0.79
C CYS A 168 29.84 27.23 2.19
N LYS A 169 29.36 26.39 3.13
CA LYS A 169 29.03 26.73 4.53
C LYS A 169 27.90 27.75 4.72
N SER A 170 27.27 28.22 3.66
CA SER A 170 26.09 29.10 3.75
C SER A 170 24.91 28.36 4.40
N ALA A 171 24.07 29.11 5.13
CA ALA A 171 22.83 28.55 5.68
C ALA A 171 21.92 28.06 4.54
N VAL A 172 21.32 26.90 4.70
CA VAL A 172 20.40 26.35 3.71
C VAL A 172 19.01 26.95 3.88
N GLU A 173 18.27 27.04 2.78
CA GLU A 173 16.92 27.56 2.73
C GLU A 173 15.91 26.47 2.41
N PHE A 174 14.65 26.68 2.82
CA PHE A 174 13.55 25.76 2.58
C PHE A 174 12.36 26.48 1.96
N TYR A 175 11.98 26.06 0.78
CA TYR A 175 10.79 26.51 0.07
C TYR A 175 9.70 25.44 0.11
N ALA A 176 8.42 25.84 0.05
CA ALA A 176 7.36 24.89 -0.16
C ALA A 176 7.53 24.23 -1.54
N ALA A 177 7.43 22.92 -1.62
CA ALA A 177 7.39 22.25 -2.91
C ALA A 177 6.08 22.64 -3.60
N GLU A 178 6.18 23.27 -4.77
CA GLU A 178 5.01 23.72 -5.54
C GLU A 178 4.12 22.54 -5.91
N THR A 179 2.82 22.72 -5.74
CA THR A 179 1.83 21.79 -6.26
C THR A 179 1.73 22.01 -7.75
N ILE A 180 2.48 21.24 -8.55
CA ILE A 180 2.28 21.25 -10.00
C ILE A 180 0.87 20.70 -10.25
N THR A 181 -0.07 21.59 -10.49
CA THR A 181 -1.38 21.24 -11.03
C THR A 181 -1.14 20.84 -12.48
N VAL A 182 -1.13 19.54 -12.75
CA VAL A 182 -1.18 19.05 -14.14
C VAL A 182 -2.59 19.38 -14.63
N THR A 183 -2.66 20.36 -15.52
CA THR A 183 -3.87 20.72 -16.28
C THR A 183 -4.15 19.65 -17.32
#